data_51286a855a200d61e53d5919d691db0c
#
_entry.id   51286a855a200d61e53d5919d691db0c
#
_cell.length_a   1.000
_cell.length_b   1.000
_cell.length_c   1.000
_cell.angle_alpha   90.00
_cell.angle_beta   90.00
_cell.angle_gamma   90.00
#
_symmetry.space_group_name_H-M   'P 1'
#
loop_
_entity.id
_entity.type
_entity.pdbx_description
1 polymer ?
#
loop_
_entity_poly.entity_id
_entity_poly.type
_entity_poly.pdbx_seq_one_letter_code
_entity_poly.pdbx_strand_id
1 'polypeptide(L)'
;MKQLLSLTTATVVAILTVFMPLRGAVAQTAGRQFAGSSWTLVSGTVDRDGKKLRLIVPRLQGFLMFDANSHFLMVITHFGHSRFASKNSWEQTPGEGHAIWQRSVACFGRYSINQSDHTIGVHIDASTFPKWVGTEQKRQYSALGDKLEWTNASLSRAGRTADLVWKRVK
;
A
#
# COMPACT_ATOMS: atom_id res chain seq x y z
N MET A 1 54.28 68.86 11.84
CA MET A 1 54.46 67.41 11.62
C MET A 1 53.20 66.74 12.12
N LYS A 2 52.27 66.41 11.22
CA LYS A 2 51.02 65.73 11.53
C LYS A 2 51.03 64.34 10.88
N GLN A 3 51.08 63.29 11.66
CA GLN A 3 50.98 61.93 11.19
C GLN A 3 49.50 61.56 10.95
N LEU A 4 49.20 61.13 9.74
CA LEU A 4 47.90 60.61 9.34
C LEU A 4 47.86 59.09 9.64
N LEU A 5 47.03 58.65 10.56
CA LEU A 5 46.71 57.23 10.75
C LEU A 5 45.74 56.76 9.69
N SER A 6 46.15 55.80 8.89
CA SER A 6 45.30 55.10 7.95
C SER A 6 44.59 53.95 8.65
N LEU A 7 43.24 54.01 8.75
CA LEU A 7 42.40 52.89 9.20
C LEU A 7 42.05 52.02 8.00
N THR A 8 42.62 50.83 7.97
CA THR A 8 42.21 49.79 7.03
C THR A 8 41.03 48.98 7.62
N THR A 9 39.86 49.21 7.06
CA THR A 9 38.64 48.44 7.38
C THR A 9 38.71 47.07 6.69
N ALA A 10 38.93 46.01 7.45
CA ALA A 10 38.83 44.62 6.95
C ALA A 10 37.35 44.17 6.94
N THR A 11 36.82 44.03 5.76
CA THR A 11 35.43 43.48 5.59
C THR A 11 35.48 41.97 5.67
N VAL A 12 34.97 41.41 6.78
CA VAL A 12 34.80 39.95 6.95
C VAL A 12 33.50 39.55 6.25
N VAL A 13 33.61 38.90 5.10
CA VAL A 13 32.44 38.27 4.43
C VAL A 13 32.22 36.91 5.10
N ALA A 14 31.20 36.83 5.96
CA ALA A 14 30.73 35.57 6.52
C ALA A 14 29.91 34.81 5.47
N ILE A 15 30.49 33.75 4.90
CA ILE A 15 29.78 32.82 4.01
C ILE A 15 28.90 31.90 4.90
N LEU A 16 27.61 32.21 4.99
CA LEU A 16 26.64 31.34 5.61
C LEU A 16 26.33 30.17 4.65
N THR A 17 27.01 29.04 4.83
CA THR A 17 26.66 27.79 4.16
C THR A 17 25.36 27.24 4.80
N VAL A 18 24.24 27.45 4.12
CA VAL A 18 22.96 26.84 4.50
C VAL A 18 23.04 25.35 4.20
N PHE A 19 23.30 24.56 5.22
CA PHE A 19 23.14 23.10 5.16
C PHE A 19 21.63 22.79 5.11
N MET A 20 21.05 22.72 3.91
CA MET A 20 19.70 22.14 3.75
C MET A 20 19.79 20.62 3.95
N PRO A 21 19.01 20.06 4.90
CA PRO A 21 19.03 18.60 5.07
C PRO A 21 18.41 17.92 3.84
N LEU A 22 19.19 17.07 3.18
CA LEU A 22 18.78 16.23 2.03
C LEU A 22 17.68 15.19 2.36
N ARG A 23 16.98 15.33 3.48
CA ARG A 23 15.95 14.39 3.93
C ARG A 23 14.69 14.37 3.06
N GLY A 24 14.43 15.42 2.29
CA GLY A 24 13.23 15.48 1.43
C GLY A 24 13.33 14.66 0.13
N ALA A 25 14.53 14.50 -0.43
CA ALA A 25 14.71 13.88 -1.75
C ALA A 25 14.51 12.35 -1.74
N VAL A 26 14.88 11.68 -0.65
CA VAL A 26 14.78 10.21 -0.53
C VAL A 26 13.32 9.77 -0.32
N ALA A 27 12.55 10.54 0.46
CA ALA A 27 11.13 10.26 0.66
C ALA A 27 10.28 10.43 -0.61
N GLN A 28 10.64 11.39 -1.46
CA GLN A 28 9.96 11.60 -2.75
C GLN A 28 10.21 10.49 -3.78
N THR A 29 11.37 9.81 -3.73
CA THR A 29 11.72 8.79 -4.72
C THR A 29 10.94 7.50 -4.51
N ALA A 30 10.58 7.13 -3.29
CA ALA A 30 9.83 5.91 -3.00
C ALA A 30 8.33 6.04 -3.22
N GLY A 31 7.77 7.20 -2.97
CA GLY A 31 6.38 7.45 -3.35
C GLY A 31 6.19 7.30 -4.86
N ARG A 32 7.20 7.69 -5.65
CA ARG A 32 7.18 7.61 -7.12
C ARG A 32 7.11 6.19 -7.68
N GLN A 33 7.66 5.19 -6.97
CA GLN A 33 7.59 3.81 -7.48
C GLN A 33 6.17 3.22 -7.41
N PHE A 34 5.33 3.72 -6.50
CA PHE A 34 3.94 3.28 -6.37
C PHE A 34 2.97 4.19 -7.11
N ALA A 35 3.23 5.50 -7.14
CA ALA A 35 2.35 6.48 -7.78
C ALA A 35 2.12 6.14 -9.27
N GLY A 36 0.84 6.06 -9.66
CA GLY A 36 0.43 5.70 -11.02
C GLY A 36 0.71 4.23 -11.38
N SER A 37 0.83 3.32 -10.40
CA SER A 37 1.13 1.92 -10.67
C SER A 37 -0.07 1.00 -10.42
N SER A 38 -0.11 -0.08 -11.23
CA SER A 38 -1.11 -1.14 -11.13
C SER A 38 -0.42 -2.49 -10.99
N TRP A 39 -1.07 -3.39 -10.26
CA TRP A 39 -0.49 -4.68 -9.87
C TRP A 39 -1.55 -5.77 -9.92
N THR A 40 -1.16 -6.97 -10.39
CA THR A 40 -1.99 -8.17 -10.36
C THR A 40 -1.48 -9.13 -9.28
N LEU A 41 -2.39 -9.80 -8.59
CA LEU A 41 -2.07 -10.78 -7.57
C LEU A 41 -1.48 -12.04 -8.20
N VAL A 42 -0.32 -12.46 -7.70
CA VAL A 42 0.38 -13.68 -8.16
C VAL A 42 0.16 -14.83 -7.18
N SER A 43 0.28 -14.56 -5.90
CA SER A 43 0.11 -15.56 -4.85
C SER A 43 -0.18 -14.92 -3.50
N GLY A 44 -0.62 -15.73 -2.57
CA GLY A 44 -0.77 -15.33 -1.18
C GLY A 44 -0.44 -16.49 -0.25
N THR A 45 -0.01 -16.16 0.97
CA THR A 45 0.15 -17.11 2.08
C THR A 45 -0.58 -16.59 3.30
N VAL A 46 -1.11 -17.47 4.12
CA VAL A 46 -1.69 -17.14 5.41
C VAL A 46 -0.88 -17.83 6.48
N ASP A 47 -0.51 -17.09 7.51
CA ASP A 47 0.05 -17.69 8.71
C ASP A 47 -1.07 -18.34 9.53
N ARG A 48 -0.95 -19.62 9.81
CA ARG A 48 -1.83 -20.38 10.66
C ARG A 48 -1.00 -21.08 11.72
N ASP A 49 -1.04 -20.61 12.94
CA ASP A 49 -0.35 -21.21 14.08
C ASP A 49 1.17 -21.37 13.84
N GLY A 50 1.81 -20.30 13.27
CA GLY A 50 3.22 -20.29 12.91
C GLY A 50 3.59 -21.07 11.63
N LYS A 51 2.60 -21.65 10.94
CA LYS A 51 2.80 -22.33 9.65
C LYS A 51 2.28 -21.45 8.50
N LYS A 52 3.18 -21.08 7.60
CA LYS A 52 2.79 -20.39 6.36
C LYS A 52 2.13 -21.36 5.40
N LEU A 53 0.82 -21.26 5.29
CA LEU A 53 0.03 -22.02 4.32
C LEU A 53 -0.14 -21.17 3.07
N ARG A 54 0.30 -21.69 1.92
CA ARG A 54 0.00 -21.06 0.64
C ARG A 54 -1.51 -20.97 0.48
N LEU A 55 -2.03 -19.80 0.17
CA LEU A 55 -3.41 -19.65 -0.30
C LEU A 55 -3.49 -20.30 -1.69
N ILE A 56 -3.52 -21.63 -1.70
CA ILE A 56 -3.84 -22.42 -2.87
C ILE A 56 -5.35 -22.33 -3.01
N VAL A 57 -5.81 -21.16 -3.38
CA VAL A 57 -7.16 -21.04 -3.86
C VAL A 57 -7.06 -21.05 -5.36
N PRO A 58 -7.45 -22.15 -6.03
CA PRO A 58 -7.52 -22.19 -7.46
C PRO A 58 -8.32 -20.97 -7.90
N ARG A 59 -7.74 -20.13 -8.78
CA ARG A 59 -8.41 -18.96 -9.34
C ARG A 59 -8.60 -17.75 -8.39
N LEU A 60 -7.70 -17.54 -7.42
CA LEU A 60 -7.63 -16.27 -6.72
C LEU A 60 -7.12 -15.21 -7.70
N GLN A 61 -7.89 -14.16 -7.89
CA GLN A 61 -7.50 -13.00 -8.68
C GLN A 61 -7.53 -11.74 -7.82
N GLY A 62 -6.62 -10.83 -8.09
CA GLY A 62 -6.57 -9.57 -7.39
C GLY A 62 -5.97 -8.48 -8.27
N PHE A 63 -6.45 -7.28 -8.03
CA PHE A 63 -5.95 -6.06 -8.63
C PHE A 63 -5.70 -5.04 -7.53
N LEU A 64 -4.54 -4.39 -7.60
CA LEU A 64 -4.14 -3.32 -6.69
C LEU A 64 -3.66 -2.15 -7.52
N MET A 65 -4.14 -0.98 -7.24
CA MET A 65 -3.77 0.26 -7.92
C MET A 65 -3.39 1.32 -6.88
N PHE A 66 -2.37 2.08 -7.21
CA PHE A 66 -1.98 3.31 -6.53
C PHE A 66 -2.01 4.45 -7.54
N ASP A 67 -2.80 5.48 -7.31
CA ASP A 67 -2.83 6.65 -8.18
C ASP A 67 -1.73 7.66 -7.81
N ALA A 68 -1.59 8.68 -8.64
CA ALA A 68 -0.60 9.74 -8.42
C ALA A 68 -1.01 10.73 -7.30
N ASN A 69 -2.27 10.69 -6.86
CA ASN A 69 -2.84 11.57 -5.84
C ASN A 69 -2.95 10.89 -4.47
N SER A 70 -2.19 9.81 -4.26
CA SER A 70 -2.16 9.05 -3.01
C SER A 70 -3.46 8.30 -2.67
N HIS A 71 -4.26 7.92 -3.68
CA HIS A 71 -5.37 6.99 -3.49
C HIS A 71 -4.97 5.59 -3.91
N PHE A 72 -5.59 4.60 -3.27
CA PHE A 72 -5.42 3.19 -3.65
C PHE A 72 -6.77 2.51 -3.81
N LEU A 73 -6.77 1.47 -4.63
CA LEU A 73 -7.86 0.52 -4.78
C LEU A 73 -7.30 -0.89 -4.72
N MET A 74 -7.90 -1.74 -3.91
CA MET A 74 -7.57 -3.17 -3.86
C MET A 74 -8.84 -3.99 -4.01
N VAL A 75 -8.83 -4.93 -4.96
CA VAL A 75 -9.88 -5.95 -5.12
C VAL A 75 -9.22 -7.30 -5.18
N ILE A 76 -9.71 -8.23 -4.39
CA ILE A 76 -9.32 -9.65 -4.45
C ILE A 76 -10.60 -10.46 -4.48
N THR A 77 -10.70 -11.39 -5.42
CA THR A 77 -11.85 -12.26 -5.57
C THR A 77 -11.43 -13.65 -6.01
N HIS A 78 -12.28 -14.61 -5.71
CA HIS A 78 -12.11 -15.99 -6.16
C HIS A 78 -12.93 -16.21 -7.42
N PHE A 79 -12.29 -16.67 -8.47
CA PHE A 79 -12.98 -17.18 -9.64
C PHE A 79 -13.53 -18.59 -9.37
N GLY A 80 -14.73 -18.87 -9.85
CA GLY A 80 -15.35 -20.19 -9.71
C GLY A 80 -16.52 -20.19 -8.75
N HIS A 81 -17.16 -19.02 -8.56
CA HIS A 81 -18.51 -19.00 -8.05
C HIS A 81 -19.40 -19.82 -8.99
N SER A 82 -20.19 -20.72 -8.43
CA SER A 82 -21.32 -21.29 -9.16
C SER A 82 -22.16 -20.12 -9.69
N ARG A 83 -22.64 -20.23 -10.93
CA ARG A 83 -23.60 -19.26 -11.41
C ARG A 83 -24.79 -19.28 -10.42
N PHE A 84 -25.35 -18.12 -10.13
CA PHE A 84 -26.54 -18.06 -9.31
C PHE A 84 -27.62 -18.98 -9.89
N ALA A 85 -28.39 -19.60 -9.02
CA ALA A 85 -29.53 -20.41 -9.42
C ALA A 85 -30.57 -19.54 -10.15
N SER A 86 -30.73 -18.29 -9.73
CA SER A 86 -31.53 -17.29 -10.42
C SER A 86 -30.81 -16.74 -11.66
N LYS A 87 -31.56 -16.51 -12.74
CA LYS A 87 -31.09 -15.75 -13.91
C LYS A 87 -30.97 -14.26 -13.64
N ASN A 88 -31.56 -13.78 -12.54
CA ASN A 88 -31.51 -12.39 -12.12
C ASN A 88 -30.33 -12.19 -11.16
N SER A 89 -29.39 -11.34 -11.52
CA SER A 89 -28.18 -11.05 -10.73
C SER A 89 -28.48 -10.41 -9.36
N TRP A 90 -29.69 -9.93 -9.13
CA TRP A 90 -30.13 -9.32 -7.88
C TRP A 90 -30.89 -10.29 -6.98
N GLU A 91 -31.25 -11.47 -7.47
CA GLU A 91 -31.98 -12.50 -6.76
C GLU A 91 -31.06 -13.66 -6.36
N GLN A 92 -30.17 -13.39 -5.44
CA GLN A 92 -29.28 -14.40 -4.87
C GLN A 92 -29.92 -15.01 -3.60
N THR A 93 -29.70 -16.30 -3.41
CA THR A 93 -30.04 -16.92 -2.14
C THR A 93 -29.10 -16.40 -1.02
N PRO A 94 -29.52 -16.42 0.26
CA PRO A 94 -28.63 -16.03 1.36
C PRO A 94 -27.30 -16.80 1.40
N GLY A 95 -27.29 -18.06 1.00
CA GLY A 95 -26.10 -18.89 0.91
C GLY A 95 -25.15 -18.44 -0.21
N GLU A 96 -25.68 -18.07 -1.38
CA GLU A 96 -24.88 -17.52 -2.49
C GLU A 96 -24.26 -16.19 -2.12
N GLY A 97 -25.03 -15.28 -1.53
CA GLY A 97 -24.53 -14.00 -1.06
C GLY A 97 -23.42 -14.16 -0.01
N HIS A 98 -23.61 -15.06 0.94
CA HIS A 98 -22.61 -15.38 1.94
C HIS A 98 -21.32 -15.96 1.33
N ALA A 99 -21.44 -16.83 0.33
CA ALA A 99 -20.29 -17.41 -0.36
C ALA A 99 -19.46 -16.36 -1.12
N ILE A 100 -20.13 -15.39 -1.77
CA ILE A 100 -19.46 -14.27 -2.43
C ILE A 100 -18.74 -13.38 -1.43
N TRP A 101 -19.44 -12.98 -0.36
CA TRP A 101 -18.88 -12.14 0.69
C TRP A 101 -17.64 -12.78 1.34
N GLN A 102 -17.67 -14.09 1.56
CA GLN A 102 -16.54 -14.81 2.14
C GLN A 102 -15.29 -14.87 1.24
N ARG A 103 -15.48 -14.74 -0.06
CA ARG A 103 -14.46 -14.98 -1.08
C ARG A 103 -14.02 -13.72 -1.81
N SER A 104 -14.52 -12.56 -1.40
CA SER A 104 -14.17 -11.30 -2.03
C SER A 104 -13.81 -10.27 -0.98
N VAL A 105 -12.80 -9.47 -1.29
CA VAL A 105 -12.46 -8.26 -0.55
C VAL A 105 -12.26 -7.13 -1.53
N ALA A 106 -12.89 -6.00 -1.27
CA ALA A 106 -12.65 -4.77 -1.99
C ALA A 106 -12.51 -3.65 -0.97
N CYS A 107 -11.54 -2.77 -1.17
CA CYS A 107 -11.40 -1.57 -0.39
C CYS A 107 -10.66 -0.51 -1.21
N PHE A 108 -10.93 0.75 -0.88
CA PHE A 108 -10.20 1.88 -1.42
C PHE A 108 -10.06 2.98 -0.36
N GLY A 109 -9.17 3.92 -0.62
CA GLY A 109 -8.92 5.04 0.26
C GLY A 109 -7.61 5.72 -0.09
N ARG A 110 -6.92 6.25 0.92
CA ARG A 110 -5.66 6.96 0.75
C ARG A 110 -4.49 6.11 1.24
N TYR A 111 -3.31 6.33 0.65
CA TYR A 111 -2.09 5.66 1.07
C TYR A 111 -0.96 6.64 1.35
N SER A 112 -0.03 6.22 2.17
CA SER A 112 1.25 6.88 2.43
C SER A 112 2.37 5.84 2.47
N ILE A 113 3.59 6.24 2.09
CA ILE A 113 4.75 5.36 2.11
C ILE A 113 5.72 5.85 3.16
N ASN A 114 6.08 4.97 4.09
CA ASN A 114 7.20 5.17 4.98
C ASN A 114 8.34 4.24 4.55
N GLN A 115 9.43 4.83 4.03
CA GLN A 115 10.59 4.08 3.56
C GLN A 115 11.47 3.58 4.69
N SER A 116 11.57 4.32 5.80
CA SER A 116 12.49 3.97 6.88
C SER A 116 12.11 2.67 7.55
N ASP A 117 10.82 2.37 7.65
CA ASP A 117 10.28 1.14 8.25
C ASP A 117 9.62 0.21 7.22
N HIS A 118 9.79 0.49 5.92
CA HIS A 118 9.22 -0.32 4.83
C HIS A 118 7.72 -0.58 5.01
N THR A 119 6.96 0.47 5.37
CA THR A 119 5.51 0.38 5.57
C THR A 119 4.71 1.21 4.57
N ILE A 120 3.58 0.67 4.16
CA ILE A 120 2.50 1.40 3.51
C ILE A 120 1.42 1.63 4.55
N GLY A 121 1.17 2.91 4.89
CA GLY A 121 0.00 3.31 5.65
C GLY A 121 -1.19 3.41 4.69
N VAL A 122 -2.35 2.88 5.08
CA VAL A 122 -3.58 3.02 4.32
C VAL A 122 -4.71 3.49 5.23
N HIS A 123 -5.40 4.53 4.79
CA HIS A 123 -6.69 4.94 5.34
C HIS A 123 -7.79 4.36 4.47
N ILE A 124 -8.72 3.62 5.06
CA ILE A 124 -9.78 2.94 4.34
C ILE A 124 -11.02 3.82 4.31
N ASP A 125 -11.36 4.38 3.15
CA ASP A 125 -12.57 5.19 2.98
C ASP A 125 -13.81 4.32 2.80
N ALA A 126 -13.68 3.19 2.07
CA ALA A 126 -14.75 2.21 1.92
C ALA A 126 -14.20 0.79 1.77
N SER A 127 -14.99 -0.20 2.20
CA SER A 127 -14.61 -1.61 2.14
C SER A 127 -15.83 -2.52 2.17
N THR A 128 -15.70 -3.70 1.55
CA THR A 128 -16.63 -4.83 1.76
C THR A 128 -16.59 -5.39 3.19
N PHE A 129 -15.56 -5.03 3.98
CA PHE A 129 -15.48 -5.30 5.41
C PHE A 129 -15.83 -4.05 6.21
N PRO A 130 -17.05 -3.91 6.77
CA PRO A 130 -17.48 -2.68 7.44
C PRO A 130 -16.56 -2.22 8.58
N LYS A 131 -15.92 -3.17 9.28
CA LYS A 131 -14.98 -2.86 10.38
C LYS A 131 -13.68 -2.18 9.91
N TRP A 132 -13.40 -2.15 8.62
CA TRP A 132 -12.21 -1.49 8.08
C TRP A 132 -12.46 -0.02 7.73
N VAL A 133 -13.72 0.33 7.49
CA VAL A 133 -14.08 1.72 7.11
C VAL A 133 -13.68 2.69 8.21
N GLY A 134 -12.99 3.76 7.83
CA GLY A 134 -12.47 4.79 8.74
C GLY A 134 -11.23 4.38 9.52
N THR A 135 -10.62 3.21 9.25
CA THR A 135 -9.42 2.76 9.98
C THR A 135 -8.13 3.14 9.26
N GLU A 136 -7.08 3.39 10.07
CA GLU A 136 -5.69 3.47 9.63
C GLU A 136 -5.03 2.11 9.80
N GLN A 137 -4.42 1.59 8.74
CA GLN A 137 -3.74 0.30 8.78
C GLN A 137 -2.31 0.45 8.25
N LYS A 138 -1.33 -0.10 8.97
CA LYS A 138 0.06 -0.20 8.52
C LYS A 138 0.32 -1.59 7.95
N ARG A 139 1.01 -1.65 6.82
CA ARG A 139 1.33 -2.87 6.10
C ARG A 139 2.80 -2.90 5.76
N GLN A 140 3.50 -3.94 6.19
CA GLN A 140 4.88 -4.16 5.78
C GLN A 140 4.91 -4.45 4.27
N TYR A 141 5.90 -3.91 3.57
CA TYR A 141 6.10 -4.19 2.17
C TYR A 141 7.58 -4.44 1.83
N SER A 142 7.79 -5.22 0.78
CA SER A 142 9.05 -5.31 0.06
C SER A 142 8.76 -5.15 -1.43
N ALA A 143 9.49 -4.27 -2.10
CA ALA A 143 9.31 -4.02 -3.52
C ALA A 143 10.66 -4.11 -4.23
N LEU A 144 10.75 -4.99 -5.24
CA LEU A 144 11.94 -5.20 -6.06
C LEU A 144 11.54 -5.37 -7.52
N GLY A 145 11.91 -4.41 -8.35
CA GLY A 145 11.55 -4.41 -9.76
C GLY A 145 10.04 -4.38 -9.99
N ASP A 146 9.51 -5.43 -10.61
CA ASP A 146 8.09 -5.60 -10.91
C ASP A 146 7.34 -6.46 -9.86
N LYS A 147 7.99 -6.79 -8.73
CA LYS A 147 7.43 -7.58 -7.64
C LYS A 147 7.17 -6.69 -6.42
N LEU A 148 5.98 -6.80 -5.84
CA LEU A 148 5.60 -6.21 -4.56
C LEU A 148 5.11 -7.34 -3.64
N GLU A 149 5.73 -7.47 -2.49
CA GLU A 149 5.23 -8.27 -1.37
C GLU A 149 4.57 -7.31 -0.37
N TRP A 150 3.38 -7.65 0.06
CA TRP A 150 2.56 -6.82 0.94
C TRP A 150 1.92 -7.69 2.00
N THR A 151 2.23 -7.43 3.26
CA THR A 151 1.64 -8.16 4.39
C THR A 151 0.35 -7.50 4.81
N ASN A 152 -0.73 -8.26 4.81
CA ASN A 152 -2.04 -7.80 5.26
C ASN A 152 -2.38 -8.44 6.60
N ALA A 153 -2.29 -7.67 7.68
CA ALA A 153 -2.52 -8.14 9.04
C ALA A 153 -3.98 -8.60 9.32
N SER A 154 -4.92 -8.38 8.40
CA SER A 154 -6.35 -8.48 8.71
C SER A 154 -7.19 -9.31 7.73
N LEU A 155 -6.60 -9.99 6.73
CA LEU A 155 -7.37 -10.82 5.78
C LEU A 155 -7.85 -12.14 6.37
N SER A 156 -7.50 -12.47 7.59
CA SER A 156 -7.93 -13.71 8.20
C SER A 156 -8.84 -13.49 9.41
N ARG A 157 -9.85 -14.36 9.51
CA ARG A 157 -10.89 -14.37 10.55
C ARG A 157 -10.39 -14.58 11.98
N ALA A 158 -9.10 -14.62 12.27
CA ALA A 158 -8.58 -14.96 13.59
C ALA A 158 -7.26 -14.23 13.93
N GLY A 159 -7.13 -12.95 13.52
CA GLY A 159 -5.89 -12.20 13.78
C GLY A 159 -4.67 -12.70 13.02
N ARG A 160 -4.89 -13.49 11.96
CA ARG A 160 -3.83 -14.05 11.12
C ARG A 160 -3.34 -13.03 10.12
N THR A 161 -2.05 -13.05 9.82
CA THR A 161 -1.46 -12.26 8.74
C THR A 161 -1.56 -12.99 7.40
N ALA A 162 -1.76 -12.25 6.34
CA ALA A 162 -1.66 -12.78 4.99
C ALA A 162 -0.58 -12.01 4.24
N ASP A 163 0.38 -12.72 3.68
CA ASP A 163 1.38 -12.15 2.78
C ASP A 163 0.89 -12.31 1.35
N LEU A 164 0.79 -11.22 0.62
CA LEU A 164 0.34 -11.17 -0.77
C LEU A 164 1.50 -10.79 -1.67
N VAL A 165 1.65 -11.49 -2.77
CA VAL A 165 2.67 -11.22 -3.78
C VAL A 165 1.97 -10.70 -5.04
N TRP A 166 2.39 -9.52 -5.46
CA TRP A 166 1.85 -8.80 -6.59
C TRP A 166 2.91 -8.63 -7.67
N LYS A 167 2.48 -8.62 -8.93
CA LYS A 167 3.31 -8.30 -10.09
C LYS A 167 2.80 -7.03 -10.75
N ARG A 168 3.72 -6.12 -11.08
CA ARG A 168 3.38 -4.88 -11.77
C ARG A 168 2.77 -5.16 -13.14
N VAL A 169 1.71 -4.46 -13.45
CA VAL A 169 1.13 -4.40 -14.81
C VAL A 169 1.99 -3.46 -15.64
N LYS A 170 2.39 -3.91 -16.83
CA LYS A 170 3.14 -3.10 -17.80
C LYS A 170 2.18 -2.34 -18.70
#